data_b109160245a3a5e8863e6b5272d6c955
#
_entry.id   b109160245a3a5e8863e6b5272d6c955
#
_cell.length_a   1.000
_cell.length_b   1.000
_cell.length_c   1.000
_cell.angle_alpha   90.00
_cell.angle_beta   90.00
_cell.angle_gamma   90.00
#
_symmetry.space_group_name_H-M   'P 1'
#
loop_
_entity.id
_entity.type
_entity.pdbx_description
1 polymer ?
#
loop_
_entity_poly.entity_id
_entity_poly.type
_entity_poly.pdbx_seq_one_letter_code
_entity_poly.pdbx_strand_id
1 'polypeptide(L)'
;MPIRRLPFVALALFALPAFAAEIEFTPAEIAAWPQREFDGTVSYRFVENGQPAVEAIAEDGATALYREVEIDVGETPWLEWSWRVDELPQGNASEREKAGDDYGARIYVVQEGFFGKLSARALNYVWSRELEAGTRWPNAFTGRARMISVEQGDERLGEWVTYRRDLRKDWQAAFDEAPGTIHGIAIMTDSDNTDSRASARYGSIRFSADE
;
A
#
# COMPACT_ATOMS: atom_id res chain seq x y z
N MET A 1 -65.43 -41.61 -1.81
CA MET A 1 -64.07 -41.44 -2.31
C MET A 1 -63.33 -40.39 -1.42
N PRO A 2 -62.31 -40.74 -0.64
CA PRO A 2 -61.63 -39.79 0.18
C PRO A 2 -60.46 -39.13 -0.61
N ILE A 3 -60.45 -37.81 -0.62
CA ILE A 3 -59.43 -36.99 -1.25
C ILE A 3 -58.16 -37.00 -0.35
N ARG A 4 -57.09 -37.65 -0.83
CA ARG A 4 -55.76 -37.60 -0.20
C ARG A 4 -55.11 -36.22 -0.41
N ARG A 5 -54.92 -35.47 0.66
CA ARG A 5 -54.09 -34.25 0.65
C ARG A 5 -52.60 -34.64 0.69
N LEU A 6 -51.85 -34.25 -0.34
CA LEU A 6 -50.39 -34.37 -0.35
C LEU A 6 -49.81 -33.26 0.57
N PRO A 7 -48.78 -33.58 1.36
CA PRO A 7 -48.10 -32.55 2.14
C PRO A 7 -47.22 -31.69 1.24
N PHE A 8 -47.35 -30.37 1.37
CA PHE A 8 -46.44 -29.40 0.79
C PHE A 8 -45.11 -29.45 1.58
N VAL A 9 -44.04 -29.93 0.97
CA VAL A 9 -42.69 -29.81 1.52
C VAL A 9 -42.17 -28.46 1.16
N ALA A 10 -42.08 -27.55 2.13
CA ALA A 10 -41.42 -26.25 1.98
C ALA A 10 -39.92 -26.48 1.95
N LEU A 11 -39.30 -26.26 0.80
CA LEU A 11 -37.86 -26.27 0.62
C LEU A 11 -37.31 -24.95 1.19
N ALA A 12 -36.72 -24.98 2.38
CA ALA A 12 -36.03 -23.84 2.95
C ALA A 12 -34.70 -23.67 2.19
N LEU A 13 -34.60 -22.64 1.34
CA LEU A 13 -33.32 -22.19 0.78
C LEU A 13 -32.51 -21.55 1.91
N PHE A 14 -31.49 -22.25 2.38
CA PHE A 14 -30.44 -21.63 3.20
C PHE A 14 -29.55 -20.83 2.27
N ALA A 15 -29.62 -19.49 2.35
CA ALA A 15 -28.63 -18.61 1.77
C ALA A 15 -27.33 -18.80 2.55
N LEU A 16 -26.29 -19.34 1.91
CA LEU A 16 -24.93 -19.33 2.45
C LEU A 16 -24.47 -17.88 2.52
N PRO A 17 -23.81 -17.46 3.62
CA PRO A 17 -23.21 -16.14 3.67
C PRO A 17 -22.15 -16.04 2.55
N ALA A 18 -22.31 -15.07 1.67
CA ALA A 18 -21.25 -14.70 0.74
C ALA A 18 -20.12 -14.09 1.58
N PHE A 19 -18.95 -14.73 1.64
CA PHE A 19 -17.76 -14.10 2.18
C PHE A 19 -17.38 -12.98 1.23
N ALA A 20 -17.20 -11.77 1.77
CA ALA A 20 -16.66 -10.64 1.02
C ALA A 20 -15.27 -11.01 0.50
N ALA A 21 -14.95 -10.58 -0.73
CA ALA A 21 -13.62 -10.79 -1.29
C ALA A 21 -12.59 -10.05 -0.42
N GLU A 22 -11.54 -10.77 -0.01
CA GLU A 22 -10.47 -10.24 0.82
C GLU A 22 -9.13 -10.84 0.40
N ILE A 23 -8.11 -10.00 0.30
CA ILE A 23 -6.73 -10.40 0.03
C ILE A 23 -5.88 -9.75 1.12
N GLU A 24 -5.17 -10.54 1.90
CA GLU A 24 -4.27 -10.07 2.95
C GLU A 24 -2.85 -10.57 2.70
N PHE A 25 -1.89 -9.69 2.92
CA PHE A 25 -0.47 -9.98 2.99
C PHE A 25 0.00 -9.74 4.42
N THR A 26 0.38 -10.81 5.08
CA THR A 26 0.95 -10.77 6.43
C THR A 26 2.38 -10.22 6.42
N PRO A 27 2.89 -9.66 7.53
CA PRO A 27 4.28 -9.21 7.60
C PRO A 27 5.31 -10.31 7.28
N ALA A 28 5.05 -11.56 7.64
CA ALA A 28 5.92 -12.68 7.33
C ALA A 28 5.99 -12.95 5.81
N GLU A 29 4.85 -12.84 5.10
CA GLU A 29 4.80 -12.95 3.65
C GLU A 29 5.47 -11.77 2.97
N ILE A 30 5.24 -10.54 3.45
CA ILE A 30 5.85 -9.32 2.91
C ILE A 30 7.38 -9.37 3.04
N ALA A 31 7.91 -9.84 4.17
CA ALA A 31 9.35 -9.97 4.38
C ALA A 31 10.02 -10.96 3.41
N ALA A 32 9.24 -11.90 2.83
CA ALA A 32 9.72 -12.86 1.85
C ALA A 32 9.56 -12.39 0.39
N TRP A 33 9.04 -11.19 0.16
CA TRP A 33 8.89 -10.65 -1.20
C TRP A 33 10.26 -10.40 -1.84
N PRO A 34 10.36 -10.51 -3.17
CA PRO A 34 11.54 -10.11 -3.91
C PRO A 34 11.94 -8.66 -3.62
N GLN A 35 13.23 -8.43 -3.59
CA GLN A 35 13.80 -7.08 -3.48
C GLN A 35 14.05 -6.49 -4.87
N ARG A 36 13.84 -5.18 -5.00
CA ARG A 36 14.23 -4.37 -6.15
C ARG A 36 15.07 -3.20 -5.66
N GLU A 37 16.35 -3.25 -5.96
CA GLU A 37 17.29 -2.17 -5.69
C GLU A 37 17.14 -1.06 -6.71
N PHE A 38 17.19 0.20 -6.24
CA PHE A 38 17.26 1.40 -7.06
C PHE A 38 18.59 2.11 -6.84
N ASP A 39 18.98 2.29 -5.59
CA ASP A 39 20.30 2.76 -5.18
C ASP A 39 20.61 2.19 -3.78
N GLY A 40 21.84 1.72 -3.58
CA GLY A 40 22.23 1.09 -2.32
C GLY A 40 21.27 -0.01 -1.83
N THR A 41 21.41 -0.40 -0.58
CA THR A 41 20.66 -1.52 0.01
C THR A 41 19.92 -1.10 1.28
N VAL A 42 18.64 -1.45 1.36
CA VAL A 42 17.82 -1.32 2.58
C VAL A 42 17.72 -2.68 3.27
N SER A 43 17.90 -2.70 4.58
CA SER A 43 17.72 -3.92 5.39
C SER A 43 16.24 -4.13 5.68
N TYR A 44 15.72 -5.28 5.24
CA TYR A 44 14.36 -5.73 5.57
C TYR A 44 14.42 -7.02 6.38
N ARG A 45 13.70 -7.08 7.49
CA ARG A 45 13.59 -8.30 8.30
C ARG A 45 12.21 -8.43 8.96
N PHE A 46 11.72 -9.65 9.05
CA PHE A 46 10.56 -9.95 9.87
C PHE A 46 10.91 -9.88 11.36
N VAL A 47 10.07 -9.21 12.14
CA VAL A 47 10.20 -9.06 13.60
C VAL A 47 8.89 -9.40 14.30
N GLU A 48 8.99 -10.12 15.44
CA GLU A 48 7.83 -10.55 16.23
C GLU A 48 7.77 -9.89 17.63
N ASN A 49 8.70 -8.99 17.94
CA ASN A 49 8.73 -8.30 19.22
C ASN A 49 7.64 -7.21 19.29
N GLY A 50 6.51 -7.54 19.90
CA GLY A 50 5.31 -6.72 19.94
C GLY A 50 4.36 -7.07 18.79
N GLN A 51 3.90 -6.06 18.03
CA GLN A 51 3.11 -6.31 16.81
C GLN A 51 4.02 -6.88 15.72
N PRO A 52 3.68 -8.05 15.12
CA PRO A 52 4.44 -8.61 14.01
C PRO A 52 4.58 -7.60 12.87
N ALA A 53 5.79 -7.46 12.33
CA ALA A 53 6.09 -6.45 11.31
C ALA A 53 7.25 -6.83 10.41
N VAL A 54 7.34 -6.14 9.26
CA VAL A 54 8.59 -6.02 8.49
C VAL A 54 9.30 -4.76 8.97
N GLU A 55 10.43 -4.91 9.63
CA GLU A 55 11.32 -3.79 9.95
C GLU A 55 12.17 -3.45 8.74
N ALA A 56 12.18 -2.16 8.38
CA ALA A 56 12.96 -1.59 7.29
C ALA A 56 13.92 -0.55 7.84
N ILE A 57 15.21 -0.64 7.46
CA ILE A 57 16.24 0.32 7.83
C ILE A 57 17.00 0.69 6.56
N ALA A 58 16.88 1.96 6.15
CA ALA A 58 17.62 2.56 5.07
C ALA A 58 18.78 3.39 5.65
N GLU A 59 19.97 3.19 5.14
CA GLU A 59 21.18 3.97 5.43
C GLU A 59 21.78 4.34 4.08
N ASP A 60 21.43 5.55 3.57
CA ASP A 60 21.83 5.99 2.23
C ASP A 60 21.47 4.95 1.15
N GLY A 61 20.18 4.56 1.13
CA GLY A 61 19.75 3.49 0.23
C GLY A 61 18.27 3.51 -0.12
N ALA A 62 17.96 2.92 -1.27
CA ALA A 62 16.63 2.78 -1.84
C ALA A 62 16.41 1.37 -2.42
N THR A 63 15.68 0.55 -1.70
CA THR A 63 15.29 -0.81 -2.10
C THR A 63 13.84 -1.02 -1.73
N ALA A 64 13.03 -1.57 -2.63
CA ALA A 64 11.65 -1.95 -2.35
C ALA A 64 11.52 -3.47 -2.17
N LEU A 65 10.62 -3.91 -1.29
CA LEU A 65 10.02 -5.24 -1.35
C LEU A 65 8.77 -5.15 -2.21
N TYR A 66 8.65 -5.99 -3.24
CA TYR A 66 7.54 -5.93 -4.18
C TYR A 66 6.89 -7.29 -4.44
N ARG A 67 5.61 -7.26 -4.80
CA ARG A 67 4.84 -8.43 -5.18
C ARG A 67 4.07 -8.14 -6.47
N GLU A 68 4.24 -8.98 -7.49
CA GLU A 68 3.31 -9.05 -8.62
C GLU A 68 2.04 -9.78 -8.16
N VAL A 69 0.88 -9.18 -8.45
CA VAL A 69 -0.43 -9.68 -8.01
C VAL A 69 -1.51 -9.08 -8.91
N GLU A 70 -2.60 -9.80 -9.12
CA GLU A 70 -3.79 -9.27 -9.80
C GLU A 70 -4.90 -9.04 -8.78
N ILE A 71 -5.30 -7.77 -8.61
CA ILE A 71 -6.35 -7.36 -7.68
C ILE A 71 -7.37 -6.54 -8.45
N ASP A 72 -8.59 -7.03 -8.54
CA ASP A 72 -9.71 -6.28 -9.13
C ASP A 72 -10.20 -5.22 -8.15
N VAL A 73 -9.95 -3.95 -8.47
CA VAL A 73 -10.40 -2.82 -7.65
C VAL A 73 -11.94 -2.68 -7.66
N GLY A 74 -12.63 -3.26 -8.64
CA GLY A 74 -14.09 -3.33 -8.65
C GLY A 74 -14.63 -4.24 -7.55
N GLU A 75 -13.92 -5.33 -7.24
CA GLU A 75 -14.31 -6.31 -6.21
C GLU A 75 -13.74 -5.96 -4.83
N THR A 76 -12.48 -5.45 -4.76
CA THR A 76 -11.80 -5.12 -3.50
C THR A 76 -11.22 -3.70 -3.54
N PRO A 77 -12.08 -2.66 -3.48
CA PRO A 77 -11.67 -1.27 -3.61
C PRO A 77 -10.96 -0.69 -2.40
N TRP A 78 -11.07 -1.32 -1.25
CA TRP A 78 -10.51 -0.81 -0.02
C TRP A 78 -9.13 -1.39 0.24
N LEU A 79 -8.13 -0.50 0.34
CA LEU A 79 -6.76 -0.81 0.78
C LEU A 79 -6.61 -0.38 2.23
N GLU A 80 -6.22 -1.32 3.09
CA GLU A 80 -5.89 -1.07 4.48
C GLU A 80 -4.47 -1.54 4.77
N TRP A 81 -3.73 -0.77 5.54
CA TRP A 81 -2.40 -1.14 6.03
C TRP A 81 -2.10 -0.46 7.35
N SER A 82 -1.14 -1.00 8.09
CA SER A 82 -0.56 -0.33 9.23
C SER A 82 0.94 -0.19 9.07
N TRP A 83 1.47 0.89 9.61
CA TRP A 83 2.90 1.11 9.71
C TRP A 83 3.25 1.91 10.96
N ARG A 84 4.52 1.92 11.28
CA ARG A 84 5.13 2.74 12.30
C ARG A 84 6.43 3.28 11.73
N VAL A 85 6.59 4.58 11.66
CA VAL A 85 7.86 5.20 11.30
C VAL A 85 8.59 5.53 12.61
N ASP A 86 9.82 5.06 12.73
CA ASP A 86 10.68 5.30 13.89
C ASP A 86 11.66 6.46 13.62
N GLU A 87 12.04 6.67 12.34
CA GLU A 87 12.95 7.74 11.92
C GLU A 87 12.62 8.20 10.50
N LEU A 88 12.48 9.52 10.31
CA LEU A 88 12.29 10.14 9.00
C LEU A 88 13.65 10.49 8.37
N PRO A 89 13.77 10.39 7.03
CA PRO A 89 14.94 10.86 6.34
C PRO A 89 15.15 12.36 6.62
N GLN A 90 16.40 12.77 6.75
CA GLN A 90 16.78 14.16 7.05
C GLN A 90 17.19 14.87 5.77
N GLY A 91 16.82 16.14 5.63
CA GLY A 91 17.20 16.93 4.46
C GLY A 91 16.43 18.25 4.39
N ASN A 92 16.91 19.17 3.55
CA ASN A 92 16.29 20.48 3.34
C ASN A 92 15.67 20.64 1.94
N ALA A 93 15.89 19.67 1.04
CA ALA A 93 15.27 19.66 -0.28
C ALA A 93 13.78 19.32 -0.17
N SER A 94 12.96 19.91 -1.03
CA SER A 94 11.53 19.61 -1.08
C SER A 94 11.28 18.18 -1.56
N GLU A 95 10.36 17.48 -0.93
CA GLU A 95 9.89 16.14 -1.34
C GLU A 95 9.23 16.13 -2.73
N ARG A 96 9.02 17.30 -3.35
CA ARG A 96 8.55 17.44 -4.74
C ARG A 96 9.69 17.45 -5.75
N GLU A 97 10.93 17.48 -5.27
CA GLU A 97 12.16 17.50 -6.06
C GLU A 97 12.95 16.20 -5.85
N LYS A 98 13.75 15.81 -6.84
CA LYS A 98 14.53 14.57 -6.79
C LYS A 98 15.43 14.45 -5.57
N ALA A 99 16.04 15.56 -5.18
CA ALA A 99 16.95 15.60 -4.03
C ALA A 99 16.25 15.47 -2.67
N GLY A 100 14.93 15.41 -2.64
CA GLY A 100 14.14 15.26 -1.42
C GLY A 100 13.11 14.13 -1.50
N ASP A 101 13.13 13.28 -2.55
CA ASP A 101 12.13 12.21 -2.78
C ASP A 101 12.39 10.98 -1.91
N ASP A 102 12.68 11.19 -0.62
CA ASP A 102 12.88 10.15 0.39
C ASP A 102 11.76 10.16 1.43
N TYR A 103 11.35 8.98 1.88
CA TYR A 103 10.25 8.84 2.84
C TYR A 103 10.52 7.75 3.86
N GLY A 104 10.10 8.01 5.11
CA GLY A 104 10.18 7.02 6.18
C GLY A 104 9.42 5.74 5.86
N ALA A 105 8.25 5.86 5.19
CA ALA A 105 7.46 4.72 4.73
C ALA A 105 6.68 5.05 3.46
N ARG A 106 6.62 4.07 2.54
CA ARG A 106 5.82 4.12 1.30
C ARG A 106 5.05 2.82 1.08
N ILE A 107 3.82 2.92 0.56
CA ILE A 107 3.09 1.82 -0.07
C ILE A 107 2.88 2.18 -1.54
N TYR A 108 3.31 1.31 -2.44
CA TYR A 108 3.06 1.43 -3.88
C TYR A 108 1.88 0.55 -4.28
N VAL A 109 0.97 1.11 -5.08
CA VAL A 109 -0.10 0.39 -5.77
C VAL A 109 0.08 0.63 -7.26
N VAL A 110 0.37 -0.43 -8.02
CA VAL A 110 0.79 -0.35 -9.42
C VAL A 110 -0.25 -0.97 -10.33
N GLN A 111 -0.68 -0.23 -11.33
CA GLN A 111 -1.50 -0.72 -12.43
C GLN A 111 -0.69 -0.68 -13.72
N GLU A 112 -0.61 -1.79 -14.44
CA GLU A 112 -0.06 -1.80 -15.79
C GLU A 112 -1.04 -1.14 -16.77
N GLY A 113 -0.51 -0.36 -17.70
CA GLY A 113 -1.32 0.25 -18.75
C GLY A 113 -1.42 -0.64 -19.98
N PHE A 114 -2.04 -0.13 -21.06
CA PHE A 114 -2.26 -0.84 -22.31
C PHE A 114 -0.97 -1.42 -22.93
N PHE A 115 0.19 -0.79 -22.71
CA PHE A 115 1.49 -1.27 -23.16
C PHE A 115 2.26 -2.05 -22.06
N GLY A 116 1.55 -2.66 -21.11
CA GLY A 116 2.13 -3.39 -20.01
C GLY A 116 3.00 -2.52 -19.10
N LYS A 117 4.12 -3.06 -18.60
CA LYS A 117 5.03 -2.38 -17.67
C LYS A 117 5.58 -1.04 -18.18
N LEU A 118 5.67 -0.84 -19.50
CA LEU A 118 6.14 0.42 -20.10
C LEU A 118 5.18 1.60 -19.89
N SER A 119 3.90 1.33 -19.67
CA SER A 119 2.87 2.33 -19.42
C SER A 119 2.28 2.25 -18.02
N ALA A 120 2.93 1.52 -17.11
CA ALA A 120 2.49 1.36 -15.73
C ALA A 120 2.36 2.72 -15.01
N ARG A 121 1.32 2.84 -14.19
CA ARG A 121 1.07 3.95 -13.29
C ARG A 121 1.07 3.47 -11.85
N ALA A 122 1.42 4.34 -10.92
CA ALA A 122 1.47 4.00 -9.52
C ALA A 122 0.88 5.11 -8.63
N LEU A 123 0.09 4.70 -7.63
CA LEU A 123 -0.15 5.51 -6.45
C LEU A 123 0.91 5.16 -5.41
N ASN A 124 1.45 6.18 -4.76
CA ASN A 124 2.38 6.06 -3.65
C ASN A 124 1.78 6.74 -2.42
N TYR A 125 1.36 5.97 -1.44
CA TYR A 125 1.02 6.49 -0.13
C TYR A 125 2.29 6.63 0.68
N VAL A 126 2.52 7.82 1.25
CA VAL A 126 3.78 8.14 1.93
C VAL A 126 3.54 8.75 3.31
N TRP A 127 4.48 8.49 4.22
CA TRP A 127 4.67 9.31 5.40
C TRP A 127 5.65 10.41 5.02
N SER A 128 5.13 11.61 4.87
CA SER A 128 5.88 12.79 4.43
C SER A 128 6.60 13.45 5.60
N ARG A 129 7.76 14.00 5.35
CA ARG A 129 8.48 14.86 6.30
C ARG A 129 7.82 16.24 6.43
N GLU A 130 7.38 16.83 5.30
CA GLU A 130 6.95 18.22 5.24
C GLU A 130 5.53 18.48 4.71
N LEU A 131 4.96 17.55 3.93
CA LEU A 131 3.71 17.78 3.22
C LEU A 131 2.51 17.27 4.01
N GLU A 132 1.53 18.13 4.25
CA GLU A 132 0.30 17.82 4.99
C GLU A 132 -0.42 16.58 4.45
N ALA A 133 -1.01 15.80 5.37
CA ALA A 133 -1.85 14.66 5.03
C ALA A 133 -2.98 15.06 4.08
N GLY A 134 -3.18 14.28 3.01
CA GLY A 134 -4.11 14.56 1.91
C GLY A 134 -3.49 15.31 0.74
N THR A 135 -2.28 15.86 0.87
CA THR A 135 -1.55 16.48 -0.24
C THR A 135 -1.23 15.45 -1.32
N ARG A 136 -1.38 15.86 -2.60
CA ARG A 136 -1.09 15.05 -3.78
C ARG A 136 -0.15 15.79 -4.71
N TRP A 137 0.83 15.06 -5.28
CA TRP A 137 1.77 15.62 -6.26
C TRP A 137 2.30 14.54 -7.20
N PRO A 138 2.84 14.91 -8.38
CA PRO A 138 3.55 13.97 -9.24
C PRO A 138 4.87 13.56 -8.59
N ASN A 139 5.27 12.30 -8.74
CA ASN A 139 6.60 11.86 -8.31
C ASN A 139 7.70 12.61 -9.08
N ALA A 140 8.79 12.94 -8.41
CA ALA A 140 9.88 13.76 -8.94
C ALA A 140 10.64 13.11 -10.12
N PHE A 141 10.62 11.77 -10.21
CA PHE A 141 11.31 11.02 -11.26
C PHE A 141 10.41 10.66 -12.44
N THR A 142 9.09 10.55 -12.22
CA THR A 142 8.14 10.17 -13.27
C THR A 142 6.73 10.71 -13.07
N GLY A 143 6.19 11.33 -14.11
CA GLY A 143 4.79 11.77 -14.10
C GLY A 143 3.76 10.62 -14.12
N ARG A 144 4.19 9.37 -14.20
CA ARG A 144 3.31 8.19 -14.13
C ARG A 144 3.03 7.71 -12.71
N ALA A 145 3.78 8.21 -11.75
CA ALA A 145 3.52 7.97 -10.34
C ALA A 145 2.93 9.24 -9.68
N ARG A 146 2.00 9.04 -8.77
CA ARG A 146 1.38 10.08 -7.96
C ARG A 146 1.59 9.77 -6.50
N MET A 147 2.06 10.78 -5.80
CA MET A 147 2.31 10.73 -4.37
C MET A 147 1.07 11.22 -3.62
N ILE A 148 0.77 10.59 -2.50
CA ILE A 148 -0.31 11.00 -1.57
C ILE A 148 0.28 10.93 -0.17
N SER A 149 0.46 12.10 0.47
CA SER A 149 0.78 12.14 1.89
C SER A 149 -0.41 11.63 2.70
N VAL A 150 -0.20 10.63 3.55
CA VAL A 150 -1.22 10.14 4.50
C VAL A 150 -0.86 10.47 5.94
N GLU A 151 0.41 10.78 6.20
CA GLU A 151 0.92 11.27 7.48
C GLU A 151 2.02 12.29 7.24
N GLN A 152 2.25 13.17 8.22
CA GLN A 152 3.23 14.25 8.13
C GLN A 152 4.04 14.39 9.42
N GLY A 153 5.34 14.67 9.25
CA GLY A 153 6.22 15.14 10.32
C GLY A 153 6.51 14.09 11.38
N ASP A 154 6.98 14.56 12.52
CA ASP A 154 7.56 13.75 13.58
C ASP A 154 6.65 13.54 14.80
N GLU A 155 5.48 14.16 14.85
CA GLU A 155 4.57 14.12 16.01
C GLU A 155 4.14 12.70 16.39
N ARG A 156 4.03 11.81 15.40
CA ARG A 156 3.58 10.42 15.60
C ARG A 156 4.67 9.38 15.38
N LEU A 157 5.93 9.78 15.37
CA LEU A 157 7.05 8.83 15.31
C LEU A 157 6.99 7.84 16.48
N GLY A 158 7.25 6.57 16.17
CA GLY A 158 7.18 5.48 17.14
C GLY A 158 5.76 4.97 17.44
N GLU A 159 4.71 5.53 16.85
CA GLU A 159 3.33 5.07 16.99
C GLU A 159 2.92 4.18 15.81
N TRP A 160 2.14 3.14 16.10
CA TRP A 160 1.44 2.38 15.06
C TRP A 160 0.24 3.16 14.56
N VAL A 161 0.17 3.33 13.24
CA VAL A 161 -0.93 4.02 12.55
C VAL A 161 -1.51 3.09 11.50
N THR A 162 -2.84 3.04 11.45
CA THR A 162 -3.57 2.27 10.43
C THR A 162 -4.29 3.24 9.49
N TYR A 163 -4.13 3.01 8.21
CA TYR A 163 -4.82 3.74 7.15
C TYR A 163 -5.74 2.82 6.38
N ARG A 164 -6.85 3.39 5.92
CA ARG A 164 -7.79 2.74 5.03
C ARG A 164 -8.17 3.71 3.92
N ARG A 165 -8.00 3.28 2.67
CA ARG A 165 -8.16 4.12 1.48
C ARG A 165 -9.09 3.47 0.46
N ASP A 166 -10.00 4.25 -0.12
CA ASP A 166 -10.77 3.85 -1.30
C ASP A 166 -9.89 4.09 -2.56
N LEU A 167 -9.34 3.04 -3.13
CA LEU A 167 -8.47 3.10 -4.30
C LEU A 167 -9.17 3.72 -5.52
N ARG A 168 -10.49 3.56 -5.66
CA ARG A 168 -11.25 4.16 -6.76
C ARG A 168 -11.21 5.68 -6.68
N LYS A 169 -11.44 6.23 -5.47
CA LYS A 169 -11.41 7.68 -5.25
C LYS A 169 -10.01 8.25 -5.40
N ASP A 170 -9.01 7.58 -4.84
CA ASP A 170 -7.63 8.06 -4.92
C ASP A 170 -7.08 7.99 -6.34
N TRP A 171 -7.38 6.91 -7.08
CA TRP A 171 -6.98 6.75 -8.47
C TRP A 171 -7.64 7.79 -9.39
N GLN A 172 -8.97 7.95 -9.26
CA GLN A 172 -9.72 8.98 -10.00
C GLN A 172 -9.16 10.38 -9.74
N ALA A 173 -8.86 10.71 -8.49
CA ALA A 173 -8.30 12.01 -8.13
C ALA A 173 -6.85 12.22 -8.61
N ALA A 174 -6.09 11.14 -8.80
CA ALA A 174 -4.69 11.19 -9.20
C ALA A 174 -4.50 11.22 -10.72
N PHE A 175 -5.35 10.49 -11.48
CA PHE A 175 -5.16 10.25 -12.91
C PHE A 175 -6.33 10.66 -13.79
N ASP A 176 -7.42 11.15 -13.20
CA ASP A 176 -8.68 11.52 -13.88
C ASP A 176 -9.31 10.35 -14.67
N GLU A 177 -9.11 9.13 -14.16
CA GLU A 177 -9.68 7.90 -14.73
C GLU A 177 -10.04 6.90 -13.63
N ALA A 178 -10.95 5.97 -13.91
CA ALA A 178 -11.24 4.86 -13.01
C ALA A 178 -10.06 3.86 -12.99
N PRO A 179 -9.74 3.27 -11.82
CA PRO A 179 -8.74 2.21 -11.76
C PRO A 179 -9.25 0.94 -12.44
N GLY A 180 -8.32 0.18 -13.00
CA GLY A 180 -8.54 -1.19 -13.43
C GLY A 180 -7.96 -2.18 -12.41
N THR A 181 -7.42 -3.30 -12.93
CA THR A 181 -6.71 -4.29 -12.12
C THR A 181 -5.39 -3.74 -11.61
N ILE A 182 -5.10 -3.90 -10.34
CA ILE A 182 -3.79 -3.67 -9.76
C ILE A 182 -2.92 -4.89 -10.07
N HIS A 183 -1.71 -4.64 -10.58
CA HIS A 183 -0.76 -5.67 -11.02
C HIS A 183 0.47 -5.79 -10.11
N GLY A 184 0.57 -4.91 -9.12
CA GLY A 184 1.67 -4.95 -8.18
C GLY A 184 1.46 -4.10 -6.94
N ILE A 185 2.08 -4.54 -5.86
CA ILE A 185 2.16 -3.82 -4.60
C ILE A 185 3.59 -3.86 -4.08
N ALA A 186 4.03 -2.79 -3.42
CA ALA A 186 5.33 -2.75 -2.79
C ALA A 186 5.33 -1.92 -1.51
N ILE A 187 6.30 -2.18 -0.65
CA ILE A 187 6.69 -1.32 0.45
C ILE A 187 8.10 -0.78 0.20
N MET A 188 8.38 0.41 0.68
CA MET A 188 9.70 1.02 0.59
C MET A 188 9.94 2.01 1.71
N THR A 189 11.15 1.99 2.24
CA THR A 189 11.76 3.01 3.10
C THR A 189 13.04 3.41 2.41
N ASP A 190 13.29 4.69 2.22
CA ASP A 190 14.42 5.18 1.43
C ASP A 190 15.05 6.45 2.00
N SER A 191 16.32 6.66 1.68
CA SER A 191 17.14 7.76 2.19
C SER A 191 18.33 8.13 1.28
N ASP A 192 18.31 7.62 0.03
CA ASP A 192 19.42 7.78 -0.94
C ASP A 192 19.52 9.19 -1.52
N ASN A 193 18.42 9.92 -1.63
CA ASN A 193 18.41 11.27 -2.20
C ASN A 193 18.84 12.34 -1.20
N THR A 194 18.81 12.01 0.08
CA THR A 194 19.15 12.92 1.19
C THR A 194 20.42 12.51 1.94
N ASP A 195 21.11 11.44 1.50
CA ASP A 195 22.31 10.88 2.14
C ASP A 195 22.09 10.68 3.66
N SER A 196 20.95 10.13 4.05
CA SER A 196 20.51 10.11 5.44
C SER A 196 20.14 8.71 5.93
N ARG A 197 19.37 8.64 7.01
CA ARG A 197 18.84 7.41 7.57
C ARG A 197 17.33 7.51 7.73
N ALA A 198 16.61 6.43 7.44
CA ALA A 198 15.20 6.28 7.71
C ALA A 198 14.90 4.88 8.26
N SER A 199 13.88 4.77 9.11
CA SER A 199 13.45 3.47 9.60
C SER A 199 11.95 3.39 9.85
N ALA A 200 11.38 2.23 9.51
CA ALA A 200 9.96 1.96 9.67
C ALA A 200 9.67 0.50 9.97
N ARG A 201 8.44 0.24 10.40
CA ARG A 201 7.85 -1.10 10.51
C ARG A 201 6.53 -1.13 9.77
N TYR A 202 6.35 -2.17 8.96
CA TYR A 202 5.13 -2.41 8.19
C TYR A 202 4.37 -3.59 8.77
N GLY A 203 3.08 -3.39 9.07
CA GLY A 203 2.14 -4.43 9.43
C GLY A 203 1.56 -5.14 8.21
N SER A 204 0.41 -5.79 8.38
CA SER A 204 -0.33 -6.40 7.26
C SER A 204 -0.83 -5.34 6.27
N ILE A 205 -0.98 -5.78 5.02
CA ILE A 205 -1.62 -5.02 3.95
C ILE A 205 -2.83 -5.83 3.47
N ARG A 206 -4.00 -5.20 3.42
CA ARG A 206 -5.26 -5.86 3.10
C ARG A 206 -6.04 -5.12 2.03
N PHE A 207 -6.63 -5.87 1.09
CA PHE A 207 -7.62 -5.39 0.14
C PHE A 207 -8.96 -6.04 0.46
N SER A 208 -10.05 -5.29 0.51
CA SER A 208 -11.37 -5.79 0.87
C SER A 208 -12.49 -5.16 0.06
N ALA A 209 -13.62 -5.89 -0.03
CA ALA A 209 -14.84 -5.42 -0.66
C ALA A 209 -15.59 -4.41 0.22
N ASP A 210 -15.56 -4.59 1.53
CA ASP A 210 -16.36 -3.82 2.49
C ASP A 210 -15.56 -2.66 3.08
N GLU A 211 -16.28 -1.58 3.38
CA GLU A 211 -15.79 -0.38 4.06
C GLU A 211 -15.48 -0.61 5.55
#